data_175658721cdef9827ae18a0913f62bf6
#
_entry.id   175658721cdef9827ae18a0913f62bf6
#
_cell.length_a   1.000
_cell.length_b   1.000
_cell.length_c   1.000
_cell.angle_alpha   90.00
_cell.angle_beta   90.00
_cell.angle_gamma   90.00
#
_symmetry.space_group_name_H-M   'P 1'
#
loop_
_entity.id
_entity.type
_entity.pdbx_description
1 polymer ?
#
loop_
_entity_poly.entity_id
_entity_poly.type
_entity_poly.pdbx_seq_one_letter_code
_entity_poly.pdbx_strand_id
1 'polypeptide(L)'
;MKGGDIRASGDLFTLPAGAVNLGVGADLRNYHYKQTPSADAVNGVIYNFSANPQYDLSRDNYGVFAETLIPVIKGLEANASLRYDTISKIKDSVNNRDFGKTESAATYKLSARYQVSNRLLLRGSYGTGFKAPNMLDIAQPLVSNGVTAANYDCPFPGDGSGSPPCKPGKAQYTQLSGGNENLKPEKSKQGTIGFRFEPTSNFSVAADYWQVKLRDAVSGVSADQAFGNPTQYASLFTTYQQPAEQQPFYAFEALSTNIGKAINKGIDWEFAGRTNIEGLGRLTTSLSGTYLIESSYTRPGTSDDFTDSMGHYGENSAVSFRNIFTAQTSLQTGALTNTLTFKYRSGYLDKRQTVRDLSTGKNTTIQLTVPEYFTFDYQGIYKFNKAAEVRLGVINLFNAKPPLTLRDSSGHQVGYDPRYASPMLRTVYVSGSYNF
;
A
#
# COMPACT_ATOMS: atom_id res chain seq x y z
N MET A 1 11.24 -6.11 18.43
CA MET A 1 9.95 -5.77 19.08
C MET A 1 9.80 -6.62 20.33
N LYS A 2 9.35 -6.00 21.44
CA LYS A 2 8.93 -6.67 22.68
C LYS A 2 7.53 -6.18 23.00
N GLY A 3 6.68 -7.01 23.62
CA GLY A 3 5.34 -6.58 23.98
C GLY A 3 4.58 -7.59 24.80
N GLY A 4 3.47 -7.14 25.38
CA GLY A 4 2.52 -7.95 26.13
C GLY A 4 1.12 -7.39 25.96
N ASP A 5 0.13 -8.24 26.14
CA ASP A 5 -1.26 -7.84 26.13
C ASP A 5 -2.05 -8.63 27.20
N ILE A 6 -3.10 -8.00 27.66
CA ILE A 6 -4.11 -8.62 28.54
C ILE A 6 -5.48 -8.38 27.95
N ARG A 7 -6.31 -9.39 27.94
CA ARG A 7 -7.69 -9.34 27.42
C ARG A 7 -8.62 -10.08 28.34
N ALA A 8 -9.84 -9.56 28.48
CA ALA A 8 -10.93 -10.22 29.18
C ALA A 8 -12.20 -10.09 28.34
N SER A 9 -13.01 -11.13 28.30
CA SER A 9 -14.31 -11.10 27.61
C SER A 9 -15.31 -11.96 28.37
N GLY A 10 -16.58 -11.56 28.26
CA GLY A 10 -17.68 -12.30 28.88
C GLY A 10 -19.03 -11.68 28.55
N ASP A 11 -20.08 -12.37 28.99
CA ASP A 11 -21.45 -11.91 28.88
C ASP A 11 -21.71 -10.85 29.94
N LEU A 12 -22.31 -9.71 29.57
CA LEU A 12 -22.72 -8.66 30.49
C LEU A 12 -24.13 -8.89 31.02
N PHE A 13 -25.08 -9.04 30.10
CA PHE A 13 -26.50 -9.30 30.39
C PHE A 13 -27.15 -9.92 29.16
N THR A 14 -28.34 -10.47 29.35
CA THR A 14 -29.08 -11.13 28.26
C THR A 14 -30.26 -10.29 27.82
N LEU A 15 -30.30 -9.99 26.51
CA LEU A 15 -31.47 -9.42 25.81
C LEU A 15 -32.37 -10.56 25.30
N PRO A 16 -33.62 -10.26 24.87
CA PRO A 16 -34.50 -11.28 24.29
C PRO A 16 -33.89 -12.01 23.07
N ALA A 17 -32.95 -11.38 22.39
CA ALA A 17 -32.29 -11.93 21.22
C ALA A 17 -30.97 -12.67 21.51
N GLY A 18 -30.46 -12.62 22.74
CA GLY A 18 -29.23 -13.28 23.17
C GLY A 18 -28.40 -12.47 24.15
N ALA A 19 -27.27 -13.02 24.57
CA ALA A 19 -26.36 -12.36 25.49
C ALA A 19 -25.60 -11.21 24.82
N VAL A 20 -25.48 -10.07 25.52
CA VAL A 20 -24.58 -8.97 25.14
C VAL A 20 -23.20 -9.32 25.64
N ASN A 21 -22.24 -9.40 24.72
CA ASN A 21 -20.85 -9.71 25.06
C ASN A 21 -20.01 -8.43 25.11
N LEU A 22 -19.11 -8.36 26.09
CA LEU A 22 -18.09 -7.32 26.21
C LEU A 22 -16.71 -7.95 26.18
N GLY A 23 -15.83 -7.38 25.34
CA GLY A 23 -14.40 -7.61 25.37
C GLY A 23 -13.65 -6.34 25.72
N VAL A 24 -12.70 -6.42 26.63
CA VAL A 24 -11.81 -5.30 26.98
C VAL A 24 -10.37 -5.78 26.96
N GLY A 25 -9.45 -4.88 26.68
CA GLY A 25 -8.05 -5.22 26.71
C GLY A 25 -7.13 -4.02 26.70
N ALA A 26 -5.87 -4.31 27.05
CA ALA A 26 -4.76 -3.38 27.00
C ALA A 26 -3.55 -4.04 26.39
N ASP A 27 -2.75 -3.30 25.65
CA ASP A 27 -1.48 -3.77 25.07
C ASP A 27 -0.37 -2.74 25.23
N LEU A 28 0.84 -3.24 25.36
CA LEU A 28 2.07 -2.50 25.38
C LEU A 28 3.03 -3.11 24.37
N ARG A 29 3.67 -2.30 23.55
CA ARG A 29 4.68 -2.72 22.59
C ARG A 29 5.85 -1.77 22.59
N ASN A 30 7.05 -2.29 22.65
CA ASN A 30 8.30 -1.57 22.42
C ASN A 30 8.87 -2.00 21.08
N TYR A 31 9.09 -1.03 20.20
CA TYR A 31 9.75 -1.21 18.91
C TYR A 31 11.18 -0.71 19.02
N HIS A 32 12.11 -1.46 18.45
CA HIS A 32 13.51 -1.14 18.44
C HIS A 32 14.11 -1.41 17.05
N TYR A 33 14.75 -0.40 16.47
CA TYR A 33 15.46 -0.46 15.20
C TYR A 33 16.89 -0.03 15.42
N LYS A 34 17.84 -0.91 15.06
CA LYS A 34 19.26 -0.63 15.19
C LYS A 34 19.98 -0.92 13.89
N GLN A 35 20.83 0.00 13.47
CA GLN A 35 21.73 -0.15 12.35
C GLN A 35 23.14 0.30 12.78
N THR A 36 24.12 -0.60 12.59
CA THR A 36 25.53 -0.36 12.95
C THR A 36 26.40 -0.70 11.74
N PRO A 37 26.49 0.20 10.75
CA PRO A 37 27.35 0.00 9.59
C PRO A 37 28.84 0.09 9.95
N SER A 38 29.74 -0.30 9.04
CA SER A 38 31.18 -0.05 9.18
C SER A 38 31.49 1.46 9.14
N ALA A 39 32.64 1.86 9.69
CA ALA A 39 33.06 3.24 9.63
C ALA A 39 33.15 3.79 8.20
N ASP A 40 33.61 2.97 7.23
CA ASP A 40 33.69 3.34 5.83
C ASP A 40 32.31 3.58 5.22
N ALA A 41 31.32 2.77 5.60
CA ALA A 41 29.94 2.96 5.14
C ALA A 41 29.31 4.22 5.75
N VAL A 42 29.55 4.49 7.03
CA VAL A 42 29.06 5.71 7.70
C VAL A 42 29.66 6.96 7.07
N ASN A 43 30.95 6.93 6.78
CA ASN A 43 31.69 8.05 6.20
C ASN A 43 31.48 8.23 4.69
N GLY A 44 30.73 7.31 4.04
CA GLY A 44 30.43 7.38 2.60
C GLY A 44 31.66 7.24 1.69
N VAL A 45 32.72 6.58 2.16
CA VAL A 45 33.97 6.40 1.38
C VAL A 45 33.97 5.15 0.51
N ILE A 46 32.88 4.36 0.55
CA ILE A 46 32.72 3.19 -0.31
C ILE A 46 32.31 3.67 -1.70
N TYR A 47 33.11 3.32 -2.72
CA TYR A 47 32.85 3.74 -4.09
C TYR A 47 31.46 3.32 -4.57
N ASN A 48 30.73 4.26 -5.16
CA ASN A 48 29.39 4.10 -5.71
C ASN A 48 28.28 3.74 -4.68
N PHE A 49 28.52 3.99 -3.39
CA PHE A 49 27.51 3.85 -2.33
C PHE A 49 27.36 5.17 -1.58
N SER A 50 26.12 5.52 -1.30
CA SER A 50 25.83 6.66 -0.41
C SER A 50 26.22 6.33 1.03
N ALA A 51 26.45 7.36 1.85
CA ALA A 51 26.66 7.18 3.27
C ALA A 51 25.50 6.41 3.91
N ASN A 52 25.82 5.46 4.79
CA ASN A 52 24.84 4.62 5.47
C ASN A 52 24.85 5.00 6.96
N PRO A 53 23.86 5.75 7.46
CA PRO A 53 23.89 6.31 8.80
C PRO A 53 23.73 5.23 9.88
N GLN A 54 24.41 5.44 11.01
CA GLN A 54 24.19 4.67 12.22
C GLN A 54 22.99 5.23 12.97
N TYR A 55 22.14 4.35 13.52
CA TYR A 55 21.04 4.72 14.40
C TYR A 55 20.68 3.58 15.37
N ASP A 56 20.11 3.95 16.52
CA ASP A 56 19.57 3.03 17.52
C ASP A 56 18.28 3.64 18.10
N LEU A 57 17.17 3.36 17.44
CA LEU A 57 15.87 4.00 17.63
C LEU A 57 14.93 3.10 18.42
N SER A 58 14.23 3.67 19.39
CA SER A 58 13.19 2.96 20.15
C SER A 58 11.94 3.80 20.34
N ARG A 59 10.77 3.13 20.40
CA ARG A 59 9.46 3.75 20.59
C ARG A 59 8.50 2.81 21.31
N ASP A 60 7.75 3.35 22.27
CA ASP A 60 6.71 2.64 23.00
C ASP A 60 5.32 2.97 22.46
N ASN A 61 4.48 1.94 22.35
CA ASN A 61 3.08 2.07 21.97
C ASN A 61 2.22 1.43 23.06
N TYR A 62 1.20 2.15 23.49
CA TYR A 62 0.22 1.73 24.50
C TYR A 62 -1.15 1.77 23.88
N GLY A 63 -1.96 0.76 24.10
CA GLY A 63 -3.33 0.72 23.62
C GLY A 63 -4.29 0.15 24.66
N VAL A 64 -5.48 0.73 24.73
CA VAL A 64 -6.61 0.15 25.47
C VAL A 64 -7.83 0.12 24.56
N PHE A 65 -8.64 -0.93 24.70
CA PHE A 65 -9.83 -1.07 23.85
C PHE A 65 -10.98 -1.71 24.61
N ALA A 66 -12.18 -1.41 24.13
CA ALA A 66 -13.42 -2.09 24.49
C ALA A 66 -14.20 -2.42 23.22
N GLU A 67 -14.83 -3.57 23.18
CA GLU A 67 -15.65 -4.06 22.08
C GLU A 67 -16.88 -4.75 22.63
N THR A 68 -18.06 -4.50 22.05
CA THR A 68 -19.30 -5.14 22.45
C THR A 68 -20.05 -5.70 21.25
N LEU A 69 -20.58 -6.91 21.39
CA LEU A 69 -21.51 -7.54 20.47
C LEU A 69 -22.90 -7.53 21.12
N ILE A 70 -23.84 -6.94 20.40
CA ILE A 70 -25.23 -6.71 20.87
C ILE A 70 -26.19 -7.44 19.93
N PRO A 71 -26.83 -8.55 20.34
CA PRO A 71 -27.93 -9.14 19.59
C PRO A 71 -29.21 -8.29 19.81
N VAL A 72 -29.50 -7.40 18.84
CA VAL A 72 -30.57 -6.40 18.96
C VAL A 72 -31.97 -7.04 18.87
N ILE A 73 -32.17 -7.85 17.83
CA ILE A 73 -33.34 -8.71 17.61
C ILE A 73 -32.86 -9.99 16.94
N LYS A 74 -33.73 -10.99 16.84
CA LYS A 74 -33.42 -12.24 16.13
C LYS A 74 -32.91 -11.97 14.72
N GLY A 75 -31.69 -12.37 14.43
CA GLY A 75 -31.01 -12.18 13.14
C GLY A 75 -30.32 -10.83 12.95
N LEU A 76 -30.51 -9.84 13.84
CA LEU A 76 -29.80 -8.55 13.80
C LEU A 76 -28.81 -8.44 14.97
N GLU A 77 -27.55 -8.33 14.63
CA GLU A 77 -26.44 -8.10 15.54
C GLU A 77 -25.75 -6.78 15.23
N ALA A 78 -25.44 -6.02 16.26
CA ALA A 78 -24.62 -4.81 16.17
C ALA A 78 -23.32 -5.02 16.96
N ASN A 79 -22.24 -4.47 16.45
CA ASN A 79 -20.95 -4.45 17.15
C ASN A 79 -20.48 -3.00 17.24
N ALA A 80 -19.98 -2.62 18.42
CA ALA A 80 -19.34 -1.32 18.64
C ALA A 80 -17.98 -1.55 19.28
N SER A 81 -16.95 -0.91 18.76
CA SER A 81 -15.59 -0.95 19.32
C SER A 81 -15.03 0.45 19.45
N LEU A 82 -14.30 0.67 20.53
CA LEU A 82 -13.56 1.90 20.82
C LEU A 82 -12.13 1.50 21.22
N ARG A 83 -11.15 2.19 20.67
CA ARG A 83 -9.74 1.99 21.02
C ARG A 83 -9.06 3.34 21.21
N TYR A 84 -8.25 3.45 22.23
CA TYR A 84 -7.37 4.58 22.46
C TYR A 84 -5.92 4.11 22.43
N ASP A 85 -5.13 4.73 21.55
CA ASP A 85 -3.70 4.45 21.38
C ASP A 85 -2.87 5.67 21.72
N THR A 86 -1.74 5.43 22.39
CA THR A 86 -0.69 6.43 22.62
C THR A 86 0.63 5.87 22.10
N ILE A 87 1.31 6.64 21.26
CA ILE A 87 2.58 6.31 20.64
C ILE A 87 3.59 7.36 21.10
N SER A 88 4.64 6.93 21.81
CA SER A 88 5.66 7.83 22.32
C SER A 88 6.50 8.46 21.20
N LYS A 89 7.19 9.53 21.53
CA LYS A 89 8.30 10.04 20.72
C LYS A 89 9.36 8.96 20.54
N ILE A 90 10.19 9.11 19.52
CA ILE A 90 11.26 8.18 19.20
C ILE A 90 12.52 8.61 19.93
N LYS A 91 13.13 7.69 20.68
CA LYS A 91 14.44 7.89 21.33
C LYS A 91 15.53 7.35 20.42
N ASP A 92 16.54 8.17 20.16
CA ASP A 92 17.78 7.79 19.49
C ASP A 92 18.91 7.69 20.52
N SER A 93 19.35 6.47 20.78
CA SER A 93 20.42 6.19 21.76
C SER A 93 21.83 6.51 21.23
N VAL A 94 21.99 6.64 19.90
CA VAL A 94 23.28 7.02 19.29
C VAL A 94 23.55 8.51 19.50
N ASN A 95 22.56 9.35 19.23
CA ASN A 95 22.71 10.81 19.29
C ASN A 95 22.17 11.42 20.59
N ASN A 96 21.68 10.60 21.53
CA ASN A 96 21.03 11.02 22.76
C ASN A 96 19.96 12.10 22.53
N ARG A 97 19.11 11.88 21.53
CA ARG A 97 18.09 12.82 21.08
C ARG A 97 16.75 12.13 20.95
N ASP A 98 15.67 12.90 21.17
CA ASP A 98 14.30 12.48 20.89
C ASP A 98 13.81 13.09 19.58
N PHE A 99 13.06 12.31 18.79
CA PHE A 99 12.47 12.72 17.53
C PHE A 99 10.94 12.62 17.56
N GLY A 100 10.29 13.53 16.83
CA GLY A 100 8.84 13.59 16.72
C GLY A 100 8.16 13.99 18.03
N LYS A 101 6.87 13.65 18.15
CA LYS A 101 6.04 13.95 19.29
C LYS A 101 5.34 12.70 19.81
N THR A 102 4.87 12.73 21.04
CA THR A 102 3.91 11.74 21.52
C THR A 102 2.57 12.00 20.86
N GLU A 103 2.05 11.00 20.18
CA GLU A 103 0.78 11.06 19.44
C GLU A 103 -0.25 10.14 20.10
N SER A 104 -1.49 10.62 20.22
CA SER A 104 -2.58 9.82 20.74
C SER A 104 -3.80 9.92 19.84
N ALA A 105 -4.54 8.83 19.73
CA ALA A 105 -5.77 8.79 18.95
C ALA A 105 -6.81 7.87 19.55
N ALA A 106 -8.06 8.33 19.53
CA ALA A 106 -9.23 7.48 19.73
C ALA A 106 -9.77 7.07 18.37
N THR A 107 -9.97 5.79 18.18
CA THR A 107 -10.60 5.20 16.99
C THR A 107 -11.81 4.38 17.39
N TYR A 108 -12.84 4.37 16.54
CA TYR A 108 -14.05 3.61 16.79
C TYR A 108 -14.51 2.90 15.52
N LYS A 109 -15.27 1.83 15.71
CA LYS A 109 -15.96 1.13 14.62
C LYS A 109 -17.35 0.71 15.11
N LEU A 110 -18.35 0.98 14.28
CA LEU A 110 -19.70 0.48 14.42
C LEU A 110 -19.99 -0.43 13.24
N SER A 111 -20.58 -1.57 13.48
CA SER A 111 -21.01 -2.48 12.41
C SER A 111 -22.31 -3.18 12.79
N ALA A 112 -23.05 -3.54 11.78
CA ALA A 112 -24.26 -4.33 11.93
C ALA A 112 -24.33 -5.41 10.84
N ARG A 113 -24.87 -6.57 11.21
CA ARG A 113 -25.26 -7.63 10.29
C ARG A 113 -26.68 -8.02 10.56
N TYR A 114 -27.45 -8.20 9.49
CA TYR A 114 -28.85 -8.59 9.57
C TYR A 114 -29.15 -9.77 8.65
N GLN A 115 -29.44 -10.91 9.25
CA GLN A 115 -29.91 -12.09 8.57
C GLN A 115 -31.41 -11.94 8.31
N VAL A 116 -31.75 -11.31 7.17
CA VAL A 116 -33.13 -11.03 6.77
C VAL A 116 -33.93 -12.32 6.55
N SER A 117 -33.29 -13.32 6.00
CA SER A 117 -33.81 -14.67 5.78
C SER A 117 -32.65 -15.67 5.75
N ASN A 118 -32.93 -16.97 5.69
CA ASN A 118 -31.93 -18.01 5.53
C ASN A 118 -31.06 -17.85 4.26
N ARG A 119 -31.45 -16.96 3.35
CA ARG A 119 -30.80 -16.75 2.05
C ARG A 119 -30.22 -15.36 1.86
N LEU A 120 -30.59 -14.40 2.71
CA LEU A 120 -30.16 -13.00 2.55
C LEU A 120 -29.58 -12.46 3.85
N LEU A 121 -28.31 -12.06 3.78
CA LEU A 121 -27.60 -11.31 4.80
C LEU A 121 -27.31 -9.90 4.28
N LEU A 122 -27.65 -8.88 5.07
CA LEU A 122 -27.21 -7.50 4.90
C LEU A 122 -26.11 -7.18 5.91
N ARG A 123 -25.17 -6.35 5.53
CA ARG A 123 -24.07 -5.92 6.42
C ARG A 123 -23.65 -4.49 6.15
N GLY A 124 -23.20 -3.82 7.19
CA GLY A 124 -22.65 -2.49 7.04
C GLY A 124 -21.70 -2.17 8.19
N SER A 125 -20.75 -1.29 7.94
CA SER A 125 -19.85 -0.78 8.97
C SER A 125 -19.42 0.63 8.68
N TYR A 126 -19.09 1.36 9.76
CA TYR A 126 -18.46 2.66 9.69
C TYR A 126 -17.44 2.78 10.82
N GLY A 127 -16.28 3.36 10.53
CA GLY A 127 -15.23 3.51 11.52
C GLY A 127 -14.18 4.53 11.13
N THR A 128 -13.28 4.77 12.08
CA THR A 128 -12.11 5.62 11.92
C THR A 128 -10.83 4.80 12.05
N GLY A 129 -9.76 5.26 11.45
CA GLY A 129 -8.43 4.67 11.55
C GLY A 129 -7.37 5.72 11.84
N PHE A 130 -6.30 5.27 12.44
CA PHE A 130 -5.11 6.06 12.78
C PHE A 130 -3.87 5.23 12.46
N LYS A 131 -2.88 5.87 11.82
CA LYS A 131 -1.59 5.25 11.53
C LYS A 131 -0.47 6.25 11.77
N ALA A 132 0.35 5.99 12.78
CA ALA A 132 1.55 6.78 13.00
C ALA A 132 2.61 6.47 11.93
N PRO A 133 3.43 7.46 11.53
CA PRO A 133 4.59 7.22 10.68
C PRO A 133 5.54 6.21 11.32
N ASN A 134 6.28 5.47 10.49
CA ASN A 134 7.33 4.56 10.96
C ASN A 134 8.46 5.34 11.64
N MET A 135 9.24 4.67 12.48
CA MET A 135 10.34 5.35 13.15
C MET A 135 11.38 5.91 12.18
N LEU A 136 11.66 5.21 11.10
CA LEU A 136 12.61 5.66 10.07
C LEU A 136 12.06 6.85 9.25
N ASP A 137 10.75 6.89 9.00
CA ASP A 137 10.13 8.02 8.30
C ASP A 137 10.32 9.35 9.07
N ILE A 138 10.50 9.28 10.40
CA ILE A 138 10.67 10.43 11.28
C ILE A 138 12.15 10.67 11.65
N ALA A 139 12.89 9.62 12.02
CA ALA A 139 14.14 9.74 12.75
C ALA A 139 15.36 9.20 12.00
N GLN A 140 15.22 8.76 10.75
CA GLN A 140 16.37 8.37 9.94
C GLN A 140 17.27 9.59 9.72
N PRO A 141 18.58 9.52 10.03
CA PRO A 141 19.51 10.62 9.77
C PRO A 141 19.53 11.02 8.29
N LEU A 142 19.62 12.33 8.02
CA LEU A 142 19.79 12.86 6.66
C LEU A 142 21.15 12.48 6.08
N VAL A 143 21.15 11.94 4.88
CA VAL A 143 22.38 11.61 4.14
C VAL A 143 22.25 12.06 2.69
N SER A 144 23.39 12.39 2.06
CA SER A 144 23.44 12.64 0.62
C SER A 144 23.18 11.33 -0.14
N ASN A 145 22.20 11.35 -1.04
CA ASN A 145 21.84 10.23 -1.91
C ASN A 145 22.09 10.60 -3.38
N GLY A 146 23.25 11.19 -3.65
CA GLY A 146 23.63 11.64 -4.98
C GLY A 146 23.00 12.98 -5.38
N VAL A 147 22.59 13.07 -6.64
CA VAL A 147 22.01 14.30 -7.20
C VAL A 147 20.65 13.98 -7.85
N THR A 148 19.88 15.02 -8.12
CA THR A 148 18.62 14.92 -8.84
C THR A 148 18.79 14.27 -10.23
N ALA A 149 17.79 13.50 -10.69
CA ALA A 149 17.85 12.81 -11.99
C ALA A 149 17.88 13.78 -13.19
N ALA A 150 17.22 14.94 -13.05
CA ALA A 150 17.15 15.98 -14.07
C ALA A 150 17.89 17.25 -13.63
N ASN A 151 18.14 18.14 -14.60
CA ASN A 151 18.67 19.47 -14.35
C ASN A 151 17.51 20.45 -14.12
N TYR A 152 17.61 21.28 -13.07
CA TYR A 152 16.62 22.27 -12.68
C TYR A 152 17.23 23.66 -12.63
N ASP A 153 16.39 24.68 -12.82
CA ASP A 153 16.71 26.06 -12.51
C ASP A 153 16.90 26.21 -10.98
N CYS A 154 17.58 27.28 -10.55
CA CYS A 154 17.70 27.58 -9.12
C CYS A 154 16.31 27.71 -8.48
N PRO A 155 16.01 26.99 -7.35
CA PRO A 155 14.70 27.06 -6.73
C PRO A 155 14.38 28.44 -6.16
N PHE A 156 15.39 29.17 -5.69
CA PHE A 156 15.24 30.51 -5.11
C PHE A 156 16.35 31.42 -5.64
N PRO A 157 16.20 31.91 -6.90
CA PRO A 157 17.13 32.88 -7.44
C PRO A 157 17.00 34.15 -6.61
N GLY A 158 18.11 34.68 -6.10
CA GLY A 158 18.12 35.87 -5.25
C GLY A 158 17.53 37.10 -5.91
N ASP A 159 17.17 38.05 -5.10
CA ASP A 159 16.68 39.37 -5.51
C ASP A 159 17.78 40.33 -5.96
N GLY A 160 19.02 39.88 -6.08
CA GLY A 160 20.20 40.69 -6.43
C GLY A 160 20.94 41.28 -5.22
N SER A 161 20.45 41.07 -3.99
CA SER A 161 21.08 41.60 -2.77
C SER A 161 22.25 40.75 -2.24
N GLY A 162 22.50 39.59 -2.85
CA GLY A 162 23.58 38.65 -2.52
C GLY A 162 23.69 37.52 -3.53
N SER A 163 24.75 36.70 -3.46
CA SER A 163 24.85 35.48 -4.26
C SER A 163 24.07 34.38 -3.59
N PRO A 164 22.85 34.01 -4.09
CA PRO A 164 22.12 32.88 -3.57
C PRO A 164 22.95 31.60 -3.80
N PRO A 165 22.80 30.55 -2.98
CA PRO A 165 23.50 29.28 -3.13
C PRO A 165 22.96 28.47 -4.36
N CYS A 166 22.90 29.13 -5.51
CA CYS A 166 22.50 28.59 -6.80
C CYS A 166 23.67 28.01 -7.57
N LYS A 167 23.45 26.89 -8.23
CA LYS A 167 24.38 26.42 -9.26
C LYS A 167 24.18 27.23 -10.55
N PRO A 168 25.22 27.43 -11.37
CA PRO A 168 25.11 28.17 -12.64
C PRO A 168 24.16 27.46 -13.62
N GLY A 169 23.22 28.21 -14.18
CA GLY A 169 22.25 27.70 -15.17
C GLY A 169 21.37 26.58 -14.63
N LYS A 170 20.90 25.68 -15.55
CA LYS A 170 20.22 24.45 -15.17
C LYS A 170 21.23 23.41 -14.72
N ALA A 171 21.08 22.93 -13.51
CA ALA A 171 22.03 21.99 -12.92
C ALA A 171 21.32 20.87 -12.12
N GLN A 172 22.04 19.79 -11.88
CA GLN A 172 21.65 18.79 -10.90
C GLN A 172 21.98 19.29 -9.49
N TYR A 173 21.04 19.17 -8.59
CA TYR A 173 21.17 19.55 -7.19
C TYR A 173 21.36 18.32 -6.32
N THR A 174 22.12 18.44 -5.24
CA THR A 174 22.25 17.36 -4.26
C THR A 174 20.89 16.93 -3.75
N GLN A 175 20.67 15.62 -3.72
CA GLN A 175 19.48 15.03 -3.13
C GLN A 175 19.82 14.40 -1.79
N LEU A 176 19.13 14.86 -0.75
CA LEU A 176 19.24 14.30 0.60
C LEU A 176 18.05 13.36 0.83
N SER A 177 18.27 12.28 1.55
CA SER A 177 17.24 11.37 2.02
C SER A 177 17.35 11.13 3.51
N GLY A 178 16.24 10.91 4.18
CA GLY A 178 16.19 10.73 5.64
C GLY A 178 14.77 10.82 6.18
N GLY A 179 14.65 11.00 7.49
CA GLY A 179 13.38 11.17 8.19
C GLY A 179 12.92 12.63 8.21
N ASN A 180 11.61 12.81 8.37
CA ASN A 180 10.97 14.11 8.56
C ASN A 180 10.29 14.16 9.92
N GLU A 181 10.86 14.90 10.86
CA GLU A 181 10.37 15.05 12.23
C GLU A 181 8.98 15.69 12.32
N ASN A 182 8.54 16.39 11.27
CA ASN A 182 7.28 17.12 11.22
C ASN A 182 6.11 16.25 10.71
N LEU A 183 6.34 14.98 10.43
CA LEU A 183 5.28 14.08 9.97
C LEU A 183 4.19 13.91 11.02
N LYS A 184 2.94 14.03 10.56
CA LYS A 184 1.73 13.80 11.35
C LYS A 184 1.18 12.41 11.06
N PRO A 185 0.46 11.80 12.01
CA PRO A 185 -0.25 10.56 11.76
C PRO A 185 -1.30 10.69 10.67
N GLU A 186 -1.39 9.67 9.83
CA GLU A 186 -2.49 9.51 8.88
C GLU A 186 -3.77 9.15 9.62
N LYS A 187 -4.89 9.74 9.20
CA LYS A 187 -6.23 9.46 9.77
C LYS A 187 -7.17 9.03 8.66
N SER A 188 -8.01 8.04 8.95
CA SER A 188 -9.01 7.58 7.99
C SER A 188 -10.43 7.61 8.56
N LYS A 189 -11.39 7.76 7.63
CA LYS A 189 -12.79 7.41 7.83
C LYS A 189 -13.17 6.41 6.76
N GLN A 190 -13.80 5.31 7.16
CA GLN A 190 -14.14 4.22 6.26
C GLN A 190 -15.55 3.72 6.52
N GLY A 191 -16.24 3.37 5.45
CA GLY A 191 -17.58 2.81 5.52
C GLY A 191 -17.78 1.73 4.48
N THR A 192 -18.57 0.72 4.83
CA THR A 192 -18.98 -0.36 3.93
C THR A 192 -20.46 -0.61 4.07
N ILE A 193 -21.12 -0.99 2.98
CA ILE A 193 -22.45 -1.54 2.98
C ILE A 193 -22.54 -2.61 1.91
N GLY A 194 -23.11 -3.75 2.24
CA GLY A 194 -23.19 -4.86 1.30
C GLY A 194 -24.20 -5.91 1.69
N PHE A 195 -24.26 -6.90 0.83
CA PHE A 195 -25.16 -8.04 1.02
C PHE A 195 -24.47 -9.35 0.60
N ARG A 196 -24.98 -10.45 1.12
CA ARG A 196 -24.74 -11.81 0.61
C ARG A 196 -26.08 -12.49 0.39
N PHE A 197 -26.30 -13.00 -0.81
CA PHE A 197 -27.51 -13.71 -1.21
C PHE A 197 -27.16 -15.13 -1.65
N GLU A 198 -27.84 -16.10 -1.05
CA GLU A 198 -27.68 -17.54 -1.31
C GLU A 198 -29.01 -18.11 -1.80
N PRO A 199 -29.35 -17.95 -3.12
CA PRO A 199 -30.59 -18.43 -3.67
C PRO A 199 -30.77 -19.95 -3.49
N THR A 200 -29.67 -20.68 -3.50
CA THR A 200 -29.57 -22.10 -3.21
C THR A 200 -28.39 -22.40 -2.27
N SER A 201 -28.34 -23.59 -1.66
CA SER A 201 -27.20 -24.03 -0.84
C SER A 201 -25.89 -24.19 -1.64
N ASN A 202 -25.98 -24.12 -2.96
CA ASN A 202 -24.87 -24.37 -3.87
C ASN A 202 -24.38 -23.12 -4.61
N PHE A 203 -25.05 -21.99 -4.43
CA PHE A 203 -24.70 -20.75 -5.12
C PHE A 203 -24.85 -19.55 -4.20
N SER A 204 -23.86 -18.68 -4.21
CA SER A 204 -23.86 -17.42 -3.46
C SER A 204 -23.33 -16.26 -4.29
N VAL A 205 -23.90 -15.09 -4.04
CA VAL A 205 -23.48 -13.79 -4.59
C VAL A 205 -23.31 -12.83 -3.43
N ALA A 206 -22.23 -12.07 -3.44
CA ALA A 206 -22.02 -10.98 -2.49
C ALA A 206 -21.54 -9.73 -3.23
N ALA A 207 -21.92 -8.56 -2.71
CA ALA A 207 -21.38 -7.29 -3.14
C ALA A 207 -21.30 -6.34 -1.96
N ASP A 208 -20.19 -5.61 -1.85
CA ASP A 208 -19.93 -4.61 -0.83
C ASP A 208 -19.45 -3.32 -1.49
N TYR A 209 -20.22 -2.25 -1.36
CA TYR A 209 -19.73 -0.92 -1.62
C TYR A 209 -18.87 -0.47 -0.43
N TRP A 210 -17.70 0.08 -0.72
CA TRP A 210 -16.80 0.60 0.29
C TRP A 210 -16.27 1.99 -0.08
N GLN A 211 -15.99 2.79 0.93
CA GLN A 211 -15.34 4.08 0.80
C GLN A 211 -14.31 4.26 1.92
N VAL A 212 -13.11 4.74 1.54
CA VAL A 212 -12.04 5.15 2.47
C VAL A 212 -11.65 6.58 2.14
N LYS A 213 -11.66 7.45 3.15
CA LYS A 213 -11.16 8.83 3.08
C LYS A 213 -9.98 8.95 4.02
N LEU A 214 -8.83 9.32 3.47
CA LEU A 214 -7.60 9.60 4.21
C LEU A 214 -7.41 11.10 4.37
N ARG A 215 -6.80 11.49 5.50
CA ARG A 215 -6.28 12.83 5.78
C ARG A 215 -4.86 12.68 6.26
N ASP A 216 -4.06 13.71 5.99
CA ASP A 216 -2.64 13.73 6.35
C ASP A 216 -1.87 12.52 5.78
N ALA A 217 -2.29 12.02 4.61
CA ALA A 217 -1.64 10.89 3.95
C ALA A 217 -0.15 11.19 3.71
N VAL A 218 0.72 10.23 4.05
CA VAL A 218 2.17 10.37 3.94
C VAL A 218 2.64 9.85 2.59
N SER A 219 3.35 10.70 1.85
CA SER A 219 3.99 10.35 0.58
C SER A 219 5.24 11.19 0.33
N GLY A 220 6.10 10.77 -0.58
CA GLY A 220 7.20 11.58 -1.09
C GLY A 220 6.74 12.65 -2.08
N VAL A 221 7.50 13.74 -2.15
CA VAL A 221 7.39 14.76 -3.21
C VAL A 221 8.55 14.53 -4.18
N SER A 222 8.27 14.47 -5.48
CA SER A 222 9.33 14.32 -6.48
C SER A 222 10.13 15.62 -6.66
N ALA A 223 11.37 15.50 -7.14
CA ALA A 223 12.16 16.68 -7.49
C ALA A 223 11.45 17.56 -8.56
N ASP A 224 10.81 16.95 -9.56
CA ASP A 224 10.04 17.68 -10.58
C ASP A 224 8.93 18.54 -9.95
N GLN A 225 8.22 18.01 -8.97
CA GLN A 225 7.17 18.76 -8.25
C GLN A 225 7.78 19.89 -7.40
N ALA A 226 8.83 19.60 -6.65
CA ALA A 226 9.45 20.57 -5.75
C ALA A 226 10.11 21.73 -6.52
N PHE A 227 10.89 21.43 -7.55
CA PHE A 227 11.52 22.45 -8.39
C PHE A 227 10.53 23.17 -9.31
N GLY A 228 9.40 22.53 -9.67
CA GLY A 228 8.32 23.18 -10.42
C GLY A 228 7.54 24.22 -9.60
N ASN A 229 7.51 24.08 -8.28
CA ASN A 229 6.82 24.98 -7.35
C ASN A 229 7.64 25.19 -6.06
N PRO A 230 8.85 25.79 -6.15
CA PRO A 230 9.78 25.83 -5.02
C PRO A 230 9.24 26.59 -3.80
N THR A 231 8.45 27.63 -4.00
CA THR A 231 7.82 28.38 -2.91
C THR A 231 6.85 27.51 -2.09
N GLN A 232 6.08 26.67 -2.76
CA GLN A 232 5.15 25.73 -2.11
C GLN A 232 5.88 24.65 -1.29
N TYR A 233 7.01 24.21 -1.80
CA TYR A 233 7.83 23.15 -1.21
C TYR A 233 9.11 23.68 -0.55
N ALA A 234 9.12 24.95 -0.13
CA ALA A 234 10.32 25.59 0.43
C ALA A 234 10.94 24.82 1.60
N SER A 235 10.12 24.13 2.40
CA SER A 235 10.59 23.28 3.51
C SER A 235 11.34 22.01 3.09
N LEU A 236 11.34 21.68 1.79
CA LEU A 236 12.10 20.54 1.24
C LEU A 236 13.42 21.01 0.59
N PHE A 237 13.81 22.24 0.78
CA PHE A 237 15.09 22.77 0.30
C PHE A 237 15.94 23.23 1.48
N THR A 238 17.19 22.84 1.44
CA THR A 238 18.24 23.27 2.38
C THR A 238 19.49 23.64 1.61
N THR A 239 20.56 24.01 2.28
CA THR A 239 21.89 24.15 1.68
C THR A 239 22.76 22.97 2.11
N TYR A 240 23.53 22.44 1.17
CA TYR A 240 24.44 21.34 1.42
C TYR A 240 25.74 21.55 0.62
N GLN A 241 26.86 21.28 1.23
CA GLN A 241 28.17 21.32 0.58
C GLN A 241 28.69 19.89 0.39
N GLN A 242 28.83 19.47 -0.86
CA GLN A 242 29.51 18.21 -1.15
C GLN A 242 31.02 18.36 -0.94
N PRO A 243 31.76 17.27 -0.64
CA PRO A 243 33.19 17.33 -0.42
C PRO A 243 34.00 17.95 -1.57
N ALA A 244 33.49 17.84 -2.81
CA ALA A 244 34.13 18.40 -3.99
C ALA A 244 33.72 19.85 -4.32
N GLU A 245 32.75 20.41 -3.60
CA GLU A 245 32.23 21.77 -3.83
C GLU A 245 32.95 22.79 -2.95
N GLN A 246 33.24 23.97 -3.51
CA GLN A 246 33.95 25.05 -2.76
C GLN A 246 33.03 25.83 -1.84
N GLN A 247 31.69 25.73 -2.07
CA GLN A 247 30.68 26.42 -1.27
C GLN A 247 29.40 25.59 -1.19
N PRO A 248 28.54 25.81 -0.20
CA PRO A 248 27.25 25.16 -0.14
C PRO A 248 26.33 25.63 -1.28
N PHE A 249 25.57 24.71 -1.87
CA PHE A 249 24.50 24.98 -2.83
C PHE A 249 23.17 24.49 -2.26
N TYR A 250 22.08 24.95 -2.87
CA TYR A 250 20.77 24.36 -2.56
C TYR A 250 20.80 22.85 -2.77
N ALA A 251 20.13 22.15 -1.89
CA ALA A 251 19.92 20.71 -1.95
C ALA A 251 18.43 20.41 -1.77
N PHE A 252 17.97 19.36 -2.42
CA PHE A 252 16.59 18.90 -2.32
C PHE A 252 16.51 17.77 -1.28
N GLU A 253 15.68 17.95 -0.27
CA GLU A 253 15.35 16.94 0.73
C GLU A 253 14.20 16.07 0.22
N ALA A 254 14.51 14.90 -0.34
CA ALA A 254 13.54 13.91 -0.82
C ALA A 254 12.90 13.17 0.38
N LEU A 255 12.20 13.92 1.22
CA LEU A 255 11.56 13.43 2.43
C LEU A 255 10.10 13.08 2.19
N SER A 256 9.60 12.13 3.00
CA SER A 256 8.15 11.94 3.13
C SER A 256 7.50 13.16 3.78
N THR A 257 6.32 13.54 3.28
CA THR A 257 5.52 14.65 3.82
C THR A 257 4.04 14.27 3.83
N ASN A 258 3.23 14.95 4.61
CA ASN A 258 1.79 14.76 4.58
C ASN A 258 1.20 15.45 3.35
N ILE A 259 0.74 14.69 2.37
CA ILE A 259 0.27 15.18 1.06
C ILE A 259 -1.18 15.68 1.06
N GLY A 260 -1.88 15.56 2.20
CA GLY A 260 -3.26 16.05 2.31
C GLY A 260 -4.31 14.96 2.37
N LYS A 261 -5.23 14.90 1.38
CA LYS A 261 -6.40 14.01 1.41
C LYS A 261 -6.30 12.97 0.29
N ALA A 262 -6.86 11.78 0.53
CA ALA A 262 -7.11 10.80 -0.52
C ALA A 262 -8.49 10.18 -0.34
N ILE A 263 -9.16 9.87 -1.45
CA ILE A 263 -10.48 9.23 -1.48
C ILE A 263 -10.36 8.02 -2.39
N ASN A 264 -10.71 6.88 -1.83
CA ASN A 264 -10.87 5.65 -2.60
C ASN A 264 -12.25 5.06 -2.32
N LYS A 265 -12.97 4.67 -3.35
CA LYS A 265 -14.26 3.97 -3.23
C LYS A 265 -14.44 2.98 -4.37
N GLY A 266 -15.12 1.89 -4.08
CA GLY A 266 -15.32 0.81 -5.03
C GLY A 266 -16.38 -0.15 -4.59
N ILE A 267 -16.56 -1.17 -5.40
CA ILE A 267 -17.43 -2.32 -5.13
C ILE A 267 -16.58 -3.57 -5.19
N ASP A 268 -16.53 -4.30 -4.09
CA ASP A 268 -16.04 -5.67 -4.07
C ASP A 268 -17.20 -6.61 -4.35
N TRP A 269 -17.00 -7.60 -5.21
CA TRP A 269 -18.02 -8.53 -5.60
C TRP A 269 -17.49 -9.97 -5.64
N GLU A 270 -18.35 -10.90 -5.30
CA GLU A 270 -18.03 -12.32 -5.23
C GLU A 270 -19.20 -13.16 -5.75
N PHE A 271 -18.89 -14.16 -6.54
CA PHE A 271 -19.77 -15.24 -6.94
C PHE A 271 -19.10 -16.56 -6.57
N ALA A 272 -19.83 -17.45 -5.92
CA ALA A 272 -19.35 -18.80 -5.65
C ALA A 272 -20.44 -19.82 -5.96
N GLY A 273 -20.04 -20.88 -6.62
CA GLY A 273 -20.97 -21.95 -7.01
C GLY A 273 -20.32 -23.32 -6.93
N ARG A 274 -21.12 -24.32 -6.61
CA ARG A 274 -20.72 -25.73 -6.63
C ARG A 274 -21.85 -26.59 -7.14
N THR A 275 -21.51 -27.57 -7.96
CA THR A 275 -22.49 -28.56 -8.46
C THR A 275 -21.82 -29.89 -8.67
N ASN A 276 -22.58 -30.97 -8.56
CA ASN A 276 -22.11 -32.29 -8.98
C ASN A 276 -22.56 -32.51 -10.40
N ILE A 277 -21.65 -32.84 -11.31
CA ILE A 277 -21.93 -33.19 -12.70
C ILE A 277 -21.88 -34.71 -12.77
N GLU A 278 -22.99 -35.32 -13.18
CA GLU A 278 -23.09 -36.75 -13.27
C GLU A 278 -22.02 -37.33 -14.22
N GLY A 279 -21.35 -38.38 -13.79
CA GLY A 279 -20.25 -38.99 -14.53
C GLY A 279 -18.92 -38.25 -14.55
N LEU A 280 -18.87 -36.97 -14.16
CA LEU A 280 -17.65 -36.15 -14.18
C LEU A 280 -17.11 -35.82 -12.78
N GLY A 281 -18.02 -35.55 -11.84
CA GLY A 281 -17.58 -35.21 -10.49
C GLY A 281 -18.07 -33.86 -9.98
N ARG A 282 -17.33 -33.27 -9.02
CA ARG A 282 -17.72 -32.03 -8.35
C ARG A 282 -17.04 -30.83 -8.97
N LEU A 283 -17.85 -29.95 -9.55
CA LEU A 283 -17.43 -28.65 -10.07
C LEU A 283 -17.60 -27.58 -8.97
N THR A 284 -16.56 -26.78 -8.74
CA THR A 284 -16.60 -25.61 -7.87
C THR A 284 -16.04 -24.41 -8.64
N THR A 285 -16.79 -23.31 -8.66
CA THR A 285 -16.36 -22.08 -9.33
C THR A 285 -16.46 -20.91 -8.35
N SER A 286 -15.44 -20.08 -8.32
CA SER A 286 -15.45 -18.79 -7.64
C SER A 286 -14.98 -17.68 -8.58
N LEU A 287 -15.58 -16.52 -8.45
CA LEU A 287 -15.25 -15.32 -9.21
C LEU A 287 -15.33 -14.15 -8.25
N SER A 288 -14.22 -13.45 -8.04
CA SER A 288 -14.17 -12.31 -7.12
C SER A 288 -13.30 -11.19 -7.68
N GLY A 289 -13.69 -9.97 -7.38
CA GLY A 289 -12.95 -8.82 -7.85
C GLY A 289 -13.39 -7.51 -7.23
N THR A 290 -12.70 -6.46 -7.63
CA THR A 290 -12.97 -5.08 -7.26
C THR A 290 -13.22 -4.24 -8.51
N TYR A 291 -14.30 -3.49 -8.49
CA TYR A 291 -14.55 -2.38 -9.41
C TYR A 291 -14.29 -1.07 -8.67
N LEU A 292 -13.21 -0.37 -9.03
CA LEU A 292 -12.85 0.91 -8.44
C LEU A 292 -13.69 2.02 -9.07
N ILE A 293 -14.45 2.75 -8.24
CA ILE A 293 -15.33 3.84 -8.69
C ILE A 293 -14.56 5.15 -8.72
N GLU A 294 -13.74 5.39 -7.68
CA GLU A 294 -12.92 6.60 -7.56
C GLU A 294 -11.60 6.27 -6.86
N SER A 295 -10.53 6.88 -7.34
CA SER A 295 -9.25 6.96 -6.65
C SER A 295 -8.69 8.35 -6.91
N SER A 296 -8.73 9.22 -5.91
CA SER A 296 -8.33 10.62 -6.04
C SER A 296 -7.55 11.07 -4.81
N TYR A 297 -6.68 12.06 -4.99
CA TYR A 297 -5.85 12.62 -3.92
C TYR A 297 -5.63 14.11 -4.14
N THR A 298 -5.34 14.84 -3.07
CA THR A 298 -4.90 16.24 -3.14
C THR A 298 -3.38 16.30 -3.11
N ARG A 299 -2.82 17.34 -3.74
CA ARG A 299 -1.39 17.63 -3.66
C ARG A 299 -1.10 18.47 -2.41
N PRO A 300 0.13 18.45 -1.87
CA PRO A 300 0.52 19.34 -0.79
C PRO A 300 0.24 20.81 -1.14
N GLY A 301 -0.36 21.55 -0.21
CA GLY A 301 -0.71 22.96 -0.41
C GLY A 301 -1.99 23.23 -1.21
N THR A 302 -2.64 22.20 -1.79
CA THR A 302 -3.95 22.31 -2.42
C THR A 302 -4.99 21.62 -1.54
N SER A 303 -5.85 22.38 -0.86
CA SER A 303 -6.72 21.81 0.19
C SER A 303 -7.83 20.93 -0.36
N ASP A 304 -8.39 21.23 -1.53
CA ASP A 304 -9.57 20.56 -2.09
C ASP A 304 -9.50 20.34 -3.62
N ASP A 305 -8.34 20.56 -4.23
CA ASP A 305 -8.12 20.26 -5.65
C ASP A 305 -7.68 18.79 -5.81
N PHE A 306 -8.65 17.92 -6.07
CA PHE A 306 -8.43 16.49 -6.21
C PHE A 306 -7.95 16.13 -7.62
N THR A 307 -6.85 15.40 -7.67
CA THR A 307 -6.33 14.76 -8.89
C THR A 307 -6.87 13.33 -8.96
N ASP A 308 -7.53 12.99 -10.06
CA ASP A 308 -7.97 11.62 -10.35
C ASP A 308 -6.74 10.75 -10.69
N SER A 309 -6.61 9.62 -10.00
CA SER A 309 -5.55 8.62 -10.24
C SER A 309 -6.08 7.33 -10.86
N MET A 310 -7.39 7.25 -11.11
CA MET A 310 -8.01 6.00 -11.59
C MET A 310 -7.64 5.68 -13.04
N GLY A 311 -7.08 4.50 -13.25
CA GLY A 311 -6.59 4.10 -14.56
C GLY A 311 -5.37 4.88 -15.05
N HIS A 312 -4.63 5.51 -14.12
CA HIS A 312 -3.41 6.25 -14.41
C HIS A 312 -2.25 5.75 -13.56
N TYR A 313 -1.05 5.90 -14.08
CA TYR A 313 0.17 5.84 -13.27
C TYR A 313 0.24 7.12 -12.43
N GLY A 314 0.02 6.99 -11.13
CA GLY A 314 -0.08 8.12 -10.20
C GLY A 314 1.28 8.65 -9.73
N GLU A 315 1.26 9.82 -9.11
CA GLU A 315 2.45 10.46 -8.51
C GLU A 315 3.04 9.64 -7.35
N ASN A 316 2.23 8.79 -6.72
CA ASN A 316 2.69 7.81 -5.73
C ASN A 316 3.42 6.61 -6.37
N SER A 317 3.75 6.70 -7.65
CA SER A 317 4.40 5.66 -8.44
C SER A 317 3.62 4.33 -8.49
N ALA A 318 2.30 4.36 -8.31
CA ALA A 318 1.41 3.21 -8.38
C ALA A 318 0.27 3.42 -9.37
N VAL A 319 -0.34 2.34 -9.83
CA VAL A 319 -1.52 2.35 -10.70
C VAL A 319 -2.76 2.00 -9.90
N SER A 320 -3.80 2.81 -10.02
CA SER A 320 -5.14 2.53 -9.50
C SER A 320 -5.97 1.89 -10.61
N PHE A 321 -5.97 0.56 -10.68
CA PHE A 321 -6.71 -0.17 -11.70
C PHE A 321 -8.23 -0.06 -11.50
N ARG A 322 -8.97 0.19 -12.57
CA ARG A 322 -10.44 0.22 -12.51
C ARG A 322 -11.05 -1.14 -12.19
N ASN A 323 -10.52 -2.19 -12.81
CA ASN A 323 -10.99 -3.57 -12.60
C ASN A 323 -9.84 -4.49 -12.31
N ILE A 324 -9.96 -5.26 -11.24
CA ILE A 324 -9.10 -6.39 -10.92
C ILE A 324 -10.02 -7.53 -10.52
N PHE A 325 -9.88 -8.71 -11.11
CA PHE A 325 -10.62 -9.87 -10.69
C PHE A 325 -9.89 -11.19 -10.96
N THR A 326 -10.30 -12.21 -10.23
CA THR A 326 -9.85 -13.59 -10.39
C THR A 326 -11.06 -14.51 -10.48
N ALA A 327 -11.03 -15.39 -11.48
CA ALA A 327 -11.97 -16.50 -11.61
C ALA A 327 -11.21 -17.81 -11.42
N GLN A 328 -11.74 -18.70 -10.62
CA GLN A 328 -11.18 -20.03 -10.39
C GLN A 328 -12.26 -21.09 -10.56
N THR A 329 -11.98 -22.10 -11.37
CA THR A 329 -12.86 -23.25 -11.56
C THR A 329 -12.09 -24.53 -11.31
N SER A 330 -12.61 -25.37 -10.44
CA SER A 330 -12.02 -26.66 -10.05
C SER A 330 -13.01 -27.79 -10.31
N LEU A 331 -12.55 -28.82 -11.02
CA LEU A 331 -13.28 -30.07 -11.23
C LEU A 331 -12.58 -31.19 -10.49
N GLN A 332 -13.26 -31.78 -9.52
CA GLN A 332 -12.80 -32.93 -8.77
C GLN A 332 -13.46 -34.21 -9.31
N THR A 333 -12.66 -35.07 -9.93
CA THR A 333 -13.06 -36.38 -10.46
C THR A 333 -12.30 -37.47 -9.69
N GLY A 334 -12.96 -38.10 -8.71
CA GLY A 334 -12.31 -39.08 -7.84
C GLY A 334 -11.12 -38.49 -7.09
N ALA A 335 -9.93 -39.06 -7.31
CA ALA A 335 -8.66 -38.62 -6.68
C ALA A 335 -8.02 -37.42 -7.39
N LEU A 336 -8.47 -37.05 -8.58
CA LEU A 336 -7.91 -35.96 -9.38
C LEU A 336 -8.74 -34.68 -9.22
N THR A 337 -8.05 -33.57 -8.95
CA THR A 337 -8.64 -32.22 -8.95
C THR A 337 -7.90 -31.38 -9.99
N ASN A 338 -8.63 -30.89 -10.99
CA ASN A 338 -8.12 -29.97 -12.00
C ASN A 338 -8.65 -28.58 -11.69
N THR A 339 -7.77 -27.58 -11.63
CA THR A 339 -8.09 -26.19 -11.35
C THR A 339 -7.57 -25.29 -12.46
N LEU A 340 -8.45 -24.47 -13.03
CA LEU A 340 -8.10 -23.37 -13.92
C LEU A 340 -8.33 -22.04 -13.20
N THR A 341 -7.34 -21.17 -13.20
CA THR A 341 -7.44 -19.82 -12.61
C THR A 341 -7.20 -18.80 -13.70
N PHE A 342 -8.12 -17.86 -13.85
CA PHE A 342 -8.02 -16.68 -14.70
C PHE A 342 -7.81 -15.45 -13.84
N LYS A 343 -6.82 -14.61 -14.17
CA LYS A 343 -6.50 -13.36 -13.49
C LYS A 343 -6.54 -12.23 -14.48
N TYR A 344 -7.21 -11.13 -14.13
CA TYR A 344 -7.40 -9.97 -14.99
C TYR A 344 -7.10 -8.66 -14.28
N ARG A 345 -6.49 -7.73 -15.00
CA ARG A 345 -6.33 -6.32 -14.64
C ARG A 345 -6.63 -5.44 -15.84
N SER A 346 -7.39 -4.36 -15.62
CA SER A 346 -7.67 -3.38 -16.67
C SER A 346 -6.40 -2.65 -17.11
N GLY A 347 -6.41 -2.12 -18.32
CA GLY A 347 -5.36 -1.22 -18.80
C GLY A 347 -5.33 0.12 -18.05
N TYR A 348 -4.30 0.92 -18.32
CA TYR A 348 -4.08 2.22 -17.70
C TYR A 348 -3.26 3.17 -18.59
N LEU A 349 -3.33 4.48 -18.30
CA LEU A 349 -2.41 5.47 -18.87
C LEU A 349 -1.12 5.48 -18.05
N ASP A 350 -0.01 5.30 -18.75
CA ASP A 350 1.31 5.21 -18.16
C ASP A 350 1.87 6.59 -17.75
N LYS A 351 3.05 6.59 -17.13
CA LYS A 351 3.81 7.78 -16.82
C LYS A 351 4.09 8.59 -18.09
N ARG A 352 3.93 9.91 -18.01
CA ARG A 352 4.47 10.83 -19.03
C ARG A 352 5.98 10.88 -18.90
N GLN A 353 6.67 10.75 -20.04
CA GLN A 353 8.12 10.90 -20.11
C GLN A 353 8.50 11.87 -21.22
N THR A 354 9.44 12.77 -20.89
CA THR A 354 10.07 13.62 -21.91
C THR A 354 11.29 12.90 -22.43
N VAL A 355 11.29 12.60 -23.72
CA VAL A 355 12.38 11.92 -24.41
C VAL A 355 12.95 12.85 -25.48
N ARG A 356 14.25 12.72 -25.75
CA ARG A 356 14.89 13.44 -26.84
C ARG A 356 14.69 12.63 -28.14
N ASP A 357 14.00 13.24 -29.09
CA ASP A 357 13.89 12.70 -30.44
C ASP A 357 15.28 12.80 -31.13
N LEU A 358 15.87 11.67 -31.42
CA LEU A 358 17.20 11.59 -31.99
C LEU A 358 17.27 12.10 -33.44
N SER A 359 16.14 12.13 -34.17
CA SER A 359 16.06 12.61 -35.55
C SER A 359 15.99 14.12 -35.63
N THR A 360 15.28 14.76 -34.70
CA THR A 360 15.05 16.21 -34.69
C THR A 360 15.90 16.93 -33.64
N GLY A 361 16.51 16.20 -32.71
CA GLY A 361 17.23 16.74 -31.55
C GLY A 361 16.33 17.49 -30.55
N LYS A 362 15.02 17.46 -30.72
CA LYS A 362 14.05 18.14 -29.84
C LYS A 362 13.50 17.22 -28.77
N ASN A 363 13.14 17.80 -27.65
CA ASN A 363 12.42 17.07 -26.60
C ASN A 363 10.96 16.92 -27.00
N THR A 364 10.43 15.71 -26.88
CA THR A 364 9.01 15.39 -27.06
C THR A 364 8.48 14.64 -25.84
N THR A 365 7.21 14.85 -25.50
CA THR A 365 6.57 14.14 -24.39
C THR A 365 5.78 12.96 -24.96
N ILE A 366 6.06 11.76 -24.46
CA ILE A 366 5.33 10.54 -24.80
C ILE A 366 4.59 10.01 -23.57
N GLN A 367 3.45 9.37 -23.81
CA GLN A 367 2.65 8.68 -22.82
C GLN A 367 2.03 7.45 -23.49
N LEU A 368 2.22 6.28 -22.92
CA LEU A 368 1.64 5.05 -23.44
C LEU A 368 0.28 4.76 -22.81
N THR A 369 -0.60 4.12 -23.56
CA THR A 369 -1.73 3.39 -23.01
C THR A 369 -1.29 1.95 -22.84
N VAL A 370 -1.15 1.51 -21.59
CA VAL A 370 -0.82 0.12 -21.27
C VAL A 370 -2.12 -0.70 -21.35
N PRO A 371 -2.18 -1.74 -22.21
CA PRO A 371 -3.38 -2.55 -22.36
C PRO A 371 -3.69 -3.35 -21.10
N GLU A 372 -4.87 -3.95 -21.06
CA GLU A 372 -5.21 -4.93 -20.03
C GLU A 372 -4.24 -6.11 -20.06
N TYR A 373 -4.06 -6.71 -18.88
CA TYR A 373 -3.21 -7.88 -18.72
C TYR A 373 -3.98 -9.01 -18.02
N PHE A 374 -3.95 -10.17 -18.62
CA PHE A 374 -4.58 -11.36 -18.05
C PHE A 374 -3.73 -12.61 -18.27
N THR A 375 -3.87 -13.55 -17.36
CA THR A 375 -3.20 -14.84 -17.38
C THR A 375 -4.14 -15.97 -17.02
N PHE A 376 -3.85 -17.15 -17.53
CA PHE A 376 -4.47 -18.40 -17.10
C PHE A 376 -3.42 -19.26 -16.43
N ASP A 377 -3.76 -19.81 -15.27
CA ASP A 377 -2.92 -20.78 -14.57
C ASP A 377 -3.70 -22.09 -14.48
N TYR A 378 -3.00 -23.20 -14.65
CA TYR A 378 -3.56 -24.55 -14.49
C TYR A 378 -2.84 -25.28 -13.36
N GLN A 379 -3.61 -26.06 -12.58
CA GLN A 379 -3.09 -26.95 -11.57
C GLN A 379 -3.87 -28.28 -11.55
N GLY A 380 -3.17 -29.39 -11.66
CA GLY A 380 -3.69 -30.74 -11.40
C GLY A 380 -3.16 -31.25 -10.07
N ILE A 381 -4.03 -31.75 -9.20
CA ILE A 381 -3.67 -32.39 -7.93
C ILE A 381 -4.19 -33.83 -7.97
N TYR A 382 -3.31 -34.79 -7.79
CA TYR A 382 -3.68 -36.20 -7.65
C TYR A 382 -3.37 -36.69 -6.23
N LYS A 383 -4.40 -37.18 -5.55
CA LYS A 383 -4.30 -37.74 -4.19
C LYS A 383 -4.22 -39.27 -4.29
N PHE A 384 -3.05 -39.84 -4.00
CA PHE A 384 -2.85 -41.28 -3.99
C PHE A 384 -3.62 -41.92 -2.82
N ASN A 385 -3.59 -41.24 -1.66
CA ASN A 385 -4.29 -41.64 -0.43
C ASN A 385 -4.43 -40.42 0.49
N LYS A 386 -4.82 -40.62 1.76
CA LYS A 386 -4.94 -39.53 2.75
C LYS A 386 -3.60 -38.87 3.14
N ALA A 387 -2.49 -39.59 2.96
CA ALA A 387 -1.16 -39.13 3.34
C ALA A 387 -0.36 -38.52 2.17
N ALA A 388 -0.57 -38.99 0.94
CA ALA A 388 0.28 -38.64 -0.21
C ALA A 388 -0.49 -37.96 -1.33
N GLU A 389 0.03 -36.83 -1.81
CA GLU A 389 -0.45 -36.17 -3.00
C GLU A 389 0.69 -35.62 -3.87
N VAL A 390 0.42 -35.49 -5.16
CA VAL A 390 1.30 -34.81 -6.11
C VAL A 390 0.54 -33.68 -6.80
N ARG A 391 1.22 -32.58 -7.09
CA ARG A 391 0.70 -31.42 -7.81
C ARG A 391 1.56 -31.13 -9.02
N LEU A 392 0.91 -30.93 -10.16
CA LEU A 392 1.52 -30.39 -11.37
C LEU A 392 0.84 -29.05 -11.67
N GLY A 393 1.61 -28.00 -11.88
CA GLY A 393 1.05 -26.69 -12.20
C GLY A 393 1.77 -26.00 -13.36
N VAL A 394 1.01 -25.19 -14.08
CA VAL A 394 1.49 -24.32 -15.15
C VAL A 394 0.96 -22.92 -14.87
N ILE A 395 1.85 -22.01 -14.48
CA ILE A 395 1.56 -20.59 -14.33
C ILE A 395 1.68 -19.92 -15.69
N ASN A 396 0.76 -19.01 -16.01
CA ASN A 396 0.70 -18.33 -17.29
C ASN A 396 0.66 -19.32 -18.48
N LEU A 397 -0.37 -20.14 -18.50
CA LEU A 397 -0.57 -21.26 -19.43
C LEU A 397 -0.37 -20.87 -20.91
N PHE A 398 -0.84 -19.69 -21.30
CA PHE A 398 -0.77 -19.19 -22.68
C PHE A 398 0.45 -18.33 -22.96
N ASN A 399 1.40 -18.24 -22.01
CA ASN A 399 2.66 -17.50 -22.17
C ASN A 399 2.46 -16.01 -22.49
N ALA A 400 1.44 -15.38 -21.87
CA ALA A 400 1.17 -13.96 -22.04
C ALA A 400 2.40 -13.14 -21.62
N LYS A 401 2.82 -12.22 -22.48
CA LYS A 401 3.96 -11.33 -22.23
C LYS A 401 3.49 -10.13 -21.40
N PRO A 402 4.34 -9.60 -20.49
CA PRO A 402 4.08 -8.32 -19.85
C PRO A 402 3.83 -7.22 -20.88
N PRO A 403 2.84 -6.34 -20.68
CA PRO A 403 2.62 -5.21 -21.55
C PRO A 403 3.75 -4.17 -21.43
N LEU A 404 4.04 -3.49 -22.54
CA LEU A 404 5.05 -2.43 -22.58
C LEU A 404 4.63 -1.23 -21.71
N THR A 405 5.54 -0.75 -20.86
CA THR A 405 5.40 0.47 -20.07
C THR A 405 6.66 1.33 -20.16
N LEU A 406 6.50 2.63 -19.94
CA LEU A 406 7.60 3.60 -19.82
C LEU A 406 8.09 3.74 -18.37
N ARG A 407 7.65 2.85 -17.48
CA ARG A 407 8.09 2.90 -16.10
C ARG A 407 9.61 2.85 -16.04
N ASP A 408 10.14 3.91 -15.46
CA ASP A 408 11.54 3.99 -15.10
C ASP A 408 11.79 3.14 -13.86
N SER A 409 12.74 2.23 -13.87
CA SER A 409 13.21 1.56 -12.69
C SER A 409 14.66 1.95 -12.49
N SER A 410 15.01 2.38 -11.29
CA SER A 410 16.40 2.58 -10.87
C SER A 410 17.25 1.30 -10.92
N GLY A 411 16.64 0.18 -11.27
CA GLY A 411 17.25 -1.11 -11.53
C GLY A 411 17.27 -1.44 -13.04
N HIS A 412 17.54 -2.67 -13.38
CA HIS A 412 17.84 -3.14 -14.74
C HIS A 412 16.62 -3.57 -15.55
N GLN A 413 15.39 -3.28 -15.12
CA GLN A 413 14.18 -3.76 -15.77
C GLN A 413 13.43 -2.59 -16.42
N VAL A 414 13.51 -2.55 -17.74
CA VAL A 414 12.82 -1.57 -18.57
C VAL A 414 11.79 -2.26 -19.47
N GLY A 415 10.76 -1.52 -19.84
CA GLY A 415 9.76 -1.97 -20.80
C GLY A 415 8.57 -2.70 -20.21
N TYR A 416 8.52 -2.97 -18.88
CA TYR A 416 7.34 -3.51 -18.19
C TYR A 416 7.36 -3.17 -16.69
N ASP A 417 6.20 -3.28 -16.02
CA ASP A 417 6.11 -3.09 -14.58
C ASP A 417 6.03 -4.45 -13.84
N PRO A 418 7.10 -4.90 -13.17
CA PRO A 418 7.16 -6.21 -12.50
C PRO A 418 6.21 -6.33 -11.30
N ARG A 419 5.65 -5.22 -10.79
CA ARG A 419 4.63 -5.24 -9.73
C ARG A 419 3.29 -5.79 -10.24
N TYR A 420 3.04 -5.66 -11.55
CA TYR A 420 1.74 -5.96 -12.15
C TYR A 420 1.78 -7.10 -13.16
N ALA A 421 2.94 -7.38 -13.76
CA ALA A 421 3.10 -8.43 -14.73
C ALA A 421 4.44 -9.16 -14.54
N SER A 422 4.41 -10.50 -14.51
CA SER A 422 5.59 -11.31 -14.27
C SER A 422 6.40 -11.52 -15.56
N PRO A 423 7.71 -11.26 -15.55
CA PRO A 423 8.59 -11.56 -16.67
C PRO A 423 8.93 -13.07 -16.81
N MET A 424 8.59 -13.87 -15.82
CA MET A 424 8.89 -15.31 -15.81
C MET A 424 8.16 -16.08 -16.90
N LEU A 425 7.15 -15.46 -17.54
CA LEU A 425 6.35 -16.07 -18.59
C LEU A 425 5.70 -17.37 -18.11
N ARG A 426 5.63 -18.38 -19.00
CA ARG A 426 5.12 -19.71 -18.63
C ARG A 426 6.11 -20.42 -17.72
N THR A 427 5.63 -20.81 -16.54
CA THR A 427 6.43 -21.55 -15.56
C THR A 427 5.73 -22.84 -15.21
N VAL A 428 6.43 -23.95 -15.28
CA VAL A 428 5.94 -25.28 -14.90
C VAL A 428 6.55 -25.66 -13.56
N TYR A 429 5.74 -26.22 -12.66
CA TYR A 429 6.22 -26.74 -11.38
C TYR A 429 5.57 -28.08 -11.03
N VAL A 430 6.31 -28.86 -10.26
CA VAL A 430 5.84 -30.09 -9.65
C VAL A 430 6.12 -30.04 -8.15
N SER A 431 5.18 -30.46 -7.34
CA SER A 431 5.39 -30.62 -5.90
C SER A 431 4.71 -31.90 -5.39
N GLY A 432 5.28 -32.52 -4.38
CA GLY A 432 4.71 -33.64 -3.66
C GLY A 432 4.61 -33.32 -2.18
N SER A 433 3.58 -33.85 -1.51
CA SER A 433 3.47 -33.79 -0.06
C SER A 433 3.14 -35.16 0.52
N TYR A 434 3.72 -35.47 1.66
CA TYR A 434 3.44 -36.68 2.40
C TYR A 434 3.28 -36.33 3.89
N ASN A 435 2.14 -36.70 4.46
CA ASN A 435 1.83 -36.50 5.88
C ASN A 435 2.04 -37.83 6.61
N PHE A 436 2.87 -37.81 7.62
CA PHE A 436 3.19 -38.97 8.48
C PHE A 436 2.13 -39.22 9.52
#